data_513c58cef6478de83d982d951ee009c3
#
_entry.id   513c58cef6478de83d982d951ee009c3
#
_cell.length_a   1.000
_cell.length_b   1.000
_cell.length_c   1.000
_cell.angle_alpha   90.00
_cell.angle_beta   90.00
_cell.angle_gamma   90.00
#
_symmetry.space_group_name_H-M   'P 1'
#
loop_
_entity.id
_entity.type
_entity.pdbx_description
1 polymer ?
#
loop_
_entity_poly.entity_id
_entity_poly.type
_entity_poly.pdbx_seq_one_letter_code
_entity_poly.pdbx_strand_id
1 'polypeptide(L)'
;MKAILVNDDRSLRWDNVPDPVLGNDDCLIKIEAAALNRADLMQREVDYPPPAGWPEWMGLEIAGTIVEIADGAKEKSNWKIGDKVCALLGGGGYAQYANVKYDMLMPVPNNCSMVEAAAIPEAFATAYLNLFIEGGIKPGNTL
;
A
#
# COMPACT_ATOMS: atom_id res chain seq x y z
N MET A 1 -14.88 -0.90 9.36
CA MET A 1 -14.05 -2.05 8.93
C MET A 1 -13.16 -2.56 10.05
N LYS A 2 -12.34 -3.61 9.78
CA LYS A 2 -11.35 -4.10 10.75
C LYS A 2 -9.93 -3.82 10.26
N ALA A 3 -9.02 -3.56 11.22
CA ALA A 3 -7.60 -3.37 11.00
C ALA A 3 -6.77 -3.99 12.13
N ILE A 4 -5.47 -4.15 11.91
CA ILE A 4 -4.51 -4.53 12.96
C ILE A 4 -4.06 -3.26 13.68
N LEU A 5 -4.34 -3.20 14.97
CA LEU A 5 -3.93 -2.13 15.88
C LEU A 5 -2.81 -2.59 16.80
N VAL A 6 -1.98 -1.65 17.22
CA VAL A 6 -0.91 -1.87 18.21
C VAL A 6 -1.41 -1.48 19.59
N ASN A 7 -1.24 -2.35 20.57
CA ASN A 7 -1.52 -2.07 21.98
C ASN A 7 -0.33 -1.33 22.62
N ASP A 8 -0.54 -0.79 23.85
CA ASP A 8 0.52 -0.11 24.60
C ASP A 8 1.72 -1.04 24.90
N ASP A 9 1.46 -2.34 25.07
CA ASP A 9 2.50 -3.38 25.26
C ASP A 9 3.14 -3.88 23.97
N ARG A 10 2.84 -3.24 22.81
CA ARG A 10 3.31 -3.61 21.47
C ARG A 10 2.73 -4.91 20.92
N SER A 11 1.81 -5.55 21.61
CA SER A 11 1.05 -6.66 21.03
C SER A 11 0.08 -6.16 19.96
N LEU A 12 -0.31 -7.06 19.06
CA LEU A 12 -1.22 -6.73 17.96
C LEU A 12 -2.61 -7.27 18.25
N ARG A 13 -3.63 -6.47 17.87
CA ARG A 13 -5.03 -6.92 17.92
C ARG A 13 -5.75 -6.62 16.62
N TRP A 14 -6.68 -7.48 16.23
CA TRP A 14 -7.60 -7.27 15.13
C TRP A 14 -8.89 -6.64 15.65
N ASP A 15 -9.12 -5.36 15.34
CA ASP A 15 -10.22 -4.60 15.94
C ASP A 15 -10.91 -3.68 14.94
N ASN A 16 -12.03 -3.10 15.36
CA ASN A 16 -12.81 -2.19 14.54
C ASN A 16 -12.18 -0.81 14.47
N VAL A 17 -12.13 -0.27 13.26
CA VAL A 17 -11.74 1.11 12.95
C VAL A 17 -12.81 1.73 12.05
N PRO A 18 -12.88 3.06 11.93
CA PRO A 18 -13.74 3.71 10.96
C PRO A 18 -13.48 3.20 9.54
N ASP A 19 -14.53 3.17 8.72
CA ASP A 19 -14.37 2.90 7.30
C ASP A 19 -13.63 4.06 6.63
N PRO A 20 -12.81 3.79 5.60
CA PRO A 20 -12.12 4.83 4.86
C PRO A 20 -13.13 5.79 4.21
N VAL A 21 -12.83 7.07 4.24
CA VAL A 21 -13.61 8.10 3.52
C VAL A 21 -12.83 8.51 2.28
N LEU A 22 -13.40 8.33 1.08
CA LEU A 22 -12.73 8.66 -0.16
C LEU A 22 -12.53 10.17 -0.29
N GLY A 23 -11.29 10.58 -0.57
CA GLY A 23 -10.99 11.88 -1.14
C GLY A 23 -11.36 11.92 -2.63
N ASN A 24 -11.36 13.11 -3.21
CA ASN A 24 -11.79 13.32 -4.61
C ASN A 24 -10.96 12.52 -5.64
N ASP A 25 -9.69 12.28 -5.37
CA ASP A 25 -8.75 11.60 -6.26
C ASP A 25 -8.44 10.16 -5.82
N ASP A 26 -9.25 9.59 -4.93
CA ASP A 26 -9.00 8.28 -4.34
C ASP A 26 -9.77 7.14 -5.03
N CYS A 27 -9.19 5.96 -4.93
CA CYS A 27 -9.85 4.68 -5.18
C CYS A 27 -9.92 3.90 -3.87
N LEU A 28 -11.05 3.28 -3.57
CA LEU A 28 -11.20 2.34 -2.46
C LEU A 28 -10.78 0.95 -2.90
N ILE A 29 -9.80 0.41 -2.22
CA ILE A 29 -9.26 -0.91 -2.50
C ILE A 29 -9.74 -1.88 -1.41
N LYS A 30 -10.40 -2.97 -1.83
CA LYS A 30 -10.61 -4.13 -0.98
C LYS A 30 -9.31 -4.92 -0.94
N ILE A 31 -8.64 -4.93 0.20
CA ILE A 31 -7.34 -5.57 0.37
C ILE A 31 -7.51 -7.09 0.39
N GLU A 32 -6.72 -7.78 -0.43
CA GLU A 32 -6.66 -9.24 -0.50
C GLU A 32 -5.34 -9.78 0.08
N ALA A 33 -4.27 -9.01 -0.02
CA ALA A 33 -2.97 -9.33 0.56
C ALA A 33 -2.22 -8.05 0.94
N ALA A 34 -1.39 -8.14 1.96
CA ALA A 34 -0.42 -7.13 2.38
C ALA A 34 0.90 -7.82 2.68
N ALA A 35 2.02 -7.19 2.34
CA ALA A 35 3.33 -7.74 2.65
C ALA A 35 3.91 -7.16 3.95
N LEU A 36 4.94 -7.80 4.48
CA LEU A 36 5.60 -7.45 5.72
C LEU A 36 6.98 -6.83 5.42
N ASN A 37 7.20 -5.64 5.96
CA ASN A 37 8.44 -4.89 5.77
C ASN A 37 9.14 -4.59 7.09
N ARG A 38 10.43 -4.27 7.03
CA ARG A 38 11.18 -3.83 8.23
C ARG A 38 10.54 -2.60 8.87
N ALA A 39 10.03 -1.68 8.07
CA ALA A 39 9.41 -0.46 8.55
C ALA A 39 8.13 -0.72 9.37
N ASP A 40 7.40 -1.81 9.11
CA ASP A 40 6.24 -2.19 9.93
C ASP A 40 6.64 -2.52 11.37
N LEU A 41 7.79 -3.15 11.57
CA LEU A 41 8.33 -3.39 12.90
C LEU A 41 8.67 -2.08 13.61
N MET A 42 9.21 -1.12 12.87
CA MET A 42 9.51 0.22 13.38
C MET A 42 8.21 1.01 13.68
N GLN A 43 7.18 0.88 12.85
CA GLN A 43 5.86 1.44 13.15
C GLN A 43 5.28 0.87 14.44
N ARG A 44 5.39 -0.45 14.65
CA ARG A 44 4.94 -1.10 15.89
C ARG A 44 5.67 -0.54 17.13
N GLU A 45 6.95 -0.24 17.03
CA GLU A 45 7.78 0.33 18.12
C GLU A 45 7.65 1.86 18.24
N VAL A 46 6.86 2.51 17.37
CA VAL A 46 6.65 3.98 17.29
C VAL A 46 7.90 4.76 16.82
N ASP A 47 8.88 4.07 16.27
CA ASP A 47 10.10 4.68 15.72
C ASP A 47 9.90 5.20 14.28
N TYR A 48 8.79 4.82 13.64
CA TYR A 48 8.45 5.21 12.27
C TYR A 48 6.96 5.52 12.16
N PRO A 49 6.52 6.70 12.65
CA PRO A 49 5.10 7.07 12.56
C PRO A 49 4.65 7.24 11.11
N PRO A 50 3.39 6.92 10.77
CA PRO A 50 2.87 7.16 9.44
C PRO A 50 2.93 8.66 9.09
N PRO A 51 3.16 9.01 7.82
CA PRO A 51 3.10 10.40 7.37
C PRO A 51 1.73 11.03 7.63
N ALA A 52 1.68 12.36 7.75
CA ALA A 52 0.42 13.07 7.95
C ALA A 52 -0.60 12.75 6.84
N GLY A 53 -1.82 12.46 7.25
CA GLY A 53 -2.92 12.09 6.34
C GLY A 53 -3.07 10.59 6.08
N TRP A 54 -2.15 9.76 6.56
CA TRP A 54 -2.28 8.30 6.52
C TRP A 54 -2.87 7.76 7.82
N PRO A 55 -3.54 6.60 7.79
CA PRO A 55 -4.03 5.94 9.00
C PRO A 55 -2.91 5.61 9.99
N GLU A 56 -3.24 5.59 11.27
CA GLU A 56 -2.28 5.27 12.34
C GLU A 56 -1.94 3.79 12.44
N TRP A 57 -2.78 2.90 11.88
CA TRP A 57 -2.47 1.47 11.84
C TRP A 57 -1.50 1.12 10.73
N MET A 58 -0.76 0.05 10.95
CA MET A 58 0.37 -0.37 10.14
C MET A 58 -0.01 -0.87 8.74
N GLY A 59 1.03 -1.19 7.97
CA GLY A 59 0.96 -1.80 6.65
C GLY A 59 1.32 -0.82 5.54
N LEU A 60 2.45 -1.09 4.87
CA LEU A 60 3.06 -0.17 3.90
C LEU A 60 2.83 -0.56 2.45
N GLU A 61 2.36 -1.76 2.17
CA GLU A 61 2.04 -2.18 0.81
C GLU A 61 0.91 -3.21 0.78
N ILE A 62 0.14 -3.15 -0.29
CA ILE A 62 -1.04 -4.00 -0.48
C ILE A 62 -1.18 -4.46 -1.93
N ALA A 63 -1.95 -5.54 -2.12
CA ALA A 63 -2.63 -5.84 -3.36
C ALA A 63 -4.11 -6.15 -3.09
N GLY A 64 -4.96 -5.78 -4.03
CA GLY A 64 -6.40 -5.96 -3.88
C GLY A 64 -7.17 -5.54 -5.12
N THR A 65 -8.47 -5.40 -4.95
CA THR A 65 -9.40 -5.07 -6.04
C THR A 65 -10.03 -3.71 -5.78
N ILE A 66 -10.10 -2.86 -6.80
CA ILE A 66 -10.81 -1.58 -6.75
C ILE A 66 -12.32 -1.85 -6.60
N VAL A 67 -12.92 -1.32 -5.53
CA VAL A 67 -14.36 -1.46 -5.26
C VAL A 67 -15.14 -0.16 -5.38
N GLU A 68 -14.44 0.98 -5.31
CA GLU A 68 -15.04 2.31 -5.52
C GLU A 68 -13.98 3.26 -6.09
N ILE A 69 -14.41 4.24 -6.89
CA ILE A 69 -13.54 5.25 -7.50
C ILE A 69 -14.23 6.60 -7.35
N ALA A 70 -13.57 7.57 -6.75
CA ALA A 70 -14.07 8.94 -6.64
C ALA A 70 -14.11 9.65 -7.99
N ASP A 71 -14.93 10.67 -8.12
CA ASP A 71 -15.18 11.31 -9.42
C ASP A 71 -13.93 11.95 -10.03
N GLY A 72 -13.10 12.63 -9.23
CA GLY A 72 -11.83 13.17 -9.73
C GLY A 72 -10.83 12.09 -10.17
N ALA A 73 -10.82 10.93 -9.51
CA ALA A 73 -10.02 9.79 -9.95
C ALA A 73 -10.53 9.20 -11.27
N LYS A 74 -11.87 9.14 -11.48
CA LYS A 74 -12.48 8.70 -12.75
C LYS A 74 -12.11 9.61 -13.93
N GLU A 75 -12.09 10.92 -13.68
CA GLU A 75 -11.76 11.91 -14.73
C GLU A 75 -10.28 11.87 -15.15
N LYS A 76 -9.39 11.50 -14.20
CA LYS A 76 -7.94 11.59 -14.37
C LYS A 76 -7.27 10.25 -14.70
N SER A 77 -8.00 9.14 -14.63
CA SER A 77 -7.44 7.80 -14.82
C SER A 77 -8.36 6.91 -15.67
N ASN A 78 -7.83 5.77 -16.09
CA ASN A 78 -8.59 4.73 -16.79
C ASN A 78 -8.98 3.55 -15.87
N TRP A 79 -8.79 3.70 -14.55
CA TRP A 79 -9.13 2.65 -13.59
C TRP A 79 -10.62 2.32 -13.58
N LYS A 80 -10.94 1.06 -13.36
CA LYS A 80 -12.31 0.55 -13.31
C LYS A 80 -12.53 -0.24 -12.02
N ILE A 81 -13.77 -0.23 -11.54
CA ILE A 81 -14.19 -1.14 -10.47
C ILE A 81 -13.95 -2.58 -10.94
N GLY A 82 -13.31 -3.38 -10.09
CA GLY A 82 -12.90 -4.75 -10.40
C GLY A 82 -11.45 -4.88 -10.87
N ASP A 83 -10.75 -3.79 -11.19
CA ASP A 83 -9.33 -3.85 -11.53
C ASP A 83 -8.49 -4.33 -10.35
N LYS A 84 -7.55 -5.21 -10.65
CA LYS A 84 -6.59 -5.76 -9.70
C LYS A 84 -5.36 -4.87 -9.65
N VAL A 85 -5.07 -4.37 -8.45
CA VAL A 85 -4.02 -3.37 -8.23
C VAL A 85 -3.14 -3.72 -7.03
N CYS A 86 -1.93 -3.18 -7.04
CA CYS A 86 -1.08 -3.09 -5.86
C CYS A 86 -0.63 -1.64 -5.64
N ALA A 87 -0.25 -1.30 -4.43
CA ALA A 87 0.15 0.06 -4.07
C ALA A 87 1.08 0.10 -2.87
N LEU A 88 1.98 1.09 -2.89
CA LEU A 88 2.76 1.51 -1.73
C LEU A 88 1.93 2.49 -0.90
N LEU A 89 1.97 2.36 0.41
CA LEU A 89 1.20 3.16 1.37
C LEU A 89 2.12 3.80 2.41
N GLY A 90 1.67 4.88 3.04
CA GLY A 90 2.33 5.44 4.23
C GLY A 90 1.90 4.77 5.54
N GLY A 91 0.85 3.95 5.49
CA GLY A 91 0.23 3.22 6.59
C GLY A 91 -1.15 2.73 6.17
N GLY A 92 -1.80 1.91 6.99
CA GLY A 92 -3.18 1.49 6.74
C GLY A 92 -3.36 0.17 5.99
N GLY A 93 -2.29 -0.47 5.52
CA GLY A 93 -2.37 -1.68 4.70
C GLY A 93 -2.82 -2.94 5.45
N TYR A 94 -2.69 -2.98 6.77
CA TYR A 94 -3.15 -4.13 7.57
C TYR A 94 -4.61 -3.96 7.98
N ALA A 95 -5.48 -3.80 6.99
CA ALA A 95 -6.91 -3.57 7.15
C ALA A 95 -7.71 -4.30 6.05
N GLN A 96 -9.03 -4.22 6.13
CA GLN A 96 -9.90 -4.80 5.09
C GLN A 96 -9.96 -3.93 3.83
N TYR A 97 -9.84 -2.61 3.98
CA TYR A 97 -9.90 -1.63 2.89
C TYR A 97 -8.86 -0.53 3.10
N ALA A 98 -8.40 0.08 2.00
CA ALA A 98 -7.57 1.27 2.01
C ALA A 98 -8.00 2.25 0.91
N ASN A 99 -7.93 3.55 1.21
CA ASN A 99 -7.97 4.59 0.19
C ASN A 99 -6.59 4.78 -0.40
N VAL A 100 -6.51 4.80 -1.71
CA VAL A 100 -5.25 5.02 -2.44
C VAL A 100 -5.52 6.01 -3.56
N LYS A 101 -4.67 7.03 -3.72
CA LYS A 101 -4.76 7.94 -4.86
C LYS A 101 -4.59 7.18 -6.17
N TYR A 102 -5.35 7.57 -7.18
CA TYR A 102 -5.37 6.89 -8.48
C TYR A 102 -3.98 6.77 -9.13
N ASP A 103 -3.09 7.73 -8.91
CA ASP A 103 -1.73 7.81 -9.47
C ASP A 103 -0.69 7.00 -8.68
N MET A 104 -1.04 6.50 -7.50
CA MET A 104 -0.23 5.57 -6.71
C MET A 104 -0.56 4.10 -7.00
N LEU A 105 -1.61 3.83 -7.77
CA LEU A 105 -2.02 2.47 -8.11
C LEU A 105 -1.17 1.91 -9.24
N MET A 106 -0.75 0.67 -9.09
CA MET A 106 -0.06 -0.12 -10.12
C MET A 106 -0.92 -1.34 -10.48
N PRO A 107 -1.02 -1.72 -11.77
CA PRO A 107 -1.72 -2.93 -12.13
C PRO A 107 -0.97 -4.16 -11.62
N VAL A 108 -1.70 -5.15 -11.11
CA VAL A 108 -1.10 -6.46 -10.78
C VAL A 108 -0.58 -7.10 -12.06
N PRO A 109 0.71 -7.52 -12.12
CA PRO A 109 1.24 -8.21 -13.28
C PRO A 109 0.46 -9.50 -13.59
N ASN A 110 0.24 -9.78 -14.89
CA ASN A 110 -0.62 -10.88 -15.34
C ASN A 110 -0.21 -12.28 -14.83
N ASN A 111 1.05 -12.45 -14.45
CA ASN A 111 1.60 -13.72 -13.97
C ASN A 111 1.76 -13.77 -12.44
N CYS A 112 1.26 -12.77 -11.71
CA CYS A 112 1.34 -12.70 -10.25
C CYS A 112 -0.02 -12.98 -9.60
N SER A 113 0.00 -13.74 -8.53
CA SER A 113 -1.10 -13.80 -7.58
C SER A 113 -1.18 -12.50 -6.76
N MET A 114 -2.29 -12.26 -6.05
CA MET A 114 -2.40 -11.10 -5.15
C MET A 114 -1.34 -11.11 -4.05
N VAL A 115 -0.98 -12.29 -3.55
CA VAL A 115 0.06 -12.43 -2.50
C VAL A 115 1.44 -12.02 -3.04
N GLU A 116 1.79 -12.44 -4.26
CA GLU A 116 3.04 -12.03 -4.90
C GLU A 116 3.03 -10.54 -5.26
N ALA A 117 1.90 -10.04 -5.77
CA ALA A 117 1.76 -8.62 -6.13
C ALA A 117 1.86 -7.68 -4.92
N ALA A 118 1.39 -8.12 -3.75
CA ALA A 118 1.48 -7.31 -2.52
C ALA A 118 2.93 -7.05 -2.07
N ALA A 119 3.89 -7.88 -2.48
CA ALA A 119 5.31 -7.74 -2.11
C ALA A 119 6.14 -6.96 -3.15
N ILE A 120 5.50 -6.38 -4.17
CA ILE A 120 6.19 -5.65 -5.23
C ILE A 120 6.43 -4.17 -4.86
N PRO A 121 5.42 -3.41 -4.37
CA PRO A 121 5.52 -1.95 -4.29
C PRO A 121 6.72 -1.44 -3.49
N GLU A 122 6.92 -1.92 -2.28
CA GLU A 122 8.00 -1.45 -1.39
C GLU A 122 9.38 -1.93 -1.87
N ALA A 123 9.56 -3.23 -2.00
CA ALA A 123 10.87 -3.81 -2.27
C ALA A 123 11.40 -3.43 -3.66
N PHE A 124 10.57 -3.53 -4.70
CA PHE A 124 11.02 -3.25 -6.06
C PHE A 124 11.16 -1.76 -6.35
N ALA A 125 10.26 -0.90 -5.83
CA ALA A 125 10.40 0.54 -5.97
C ALA A 125 11.66 1.04 -5.26
N THR A 126 11.92 0.57 -4.05
CA THR A 126 13.14 0.90 -3.30
C THR A 126 14.40 0.43 -4.03
N ALA A 127 14.41 -0.81 -4.52
CA ALA A 127 15.54 -1.33 -5.30
C ALA A 127 15.78 -0.53 -6.59
N TYR A 128 14.70 -0.24 -7.32
CA TYR A 128 14.79 0.53 -8.57
C TYR A 128 15.32 1.95 -8.33
N LEU A 129 14.76 2.65 -7.35
CA LEU A 129 15.21 3.99 -6.97
C LEU A 129 16.71 3.99 -6.64
N ASN A 130 17.13 3.11 -5.74
CA ASN A 130 18.53 3.11 -5.27
C ASN A 130 19.52 2.63 -6.33
N LEU A 131 19.19 1.62 -7.11
CA LEU A 131 20.13 1.05 -8.08
C LEU A 131 20.21 1.88 -9.38
N PHE A 132 19.04 2.25 -9.93
CA PHE A 132 18.99 2.85 -11.27
C PHE A 132 18.94 4.37 -11.24
N ILE A 133 18.14 4.97 -10.37
CA ILE A 133 17.96 6.43 -10.33
C ILE A 133 19.12 7.08 -9.56
N GLU A 134 19.37 6.66 -8.32
CA GLU A 134 20.40 7.24 -7.48
C GLU A 134 21.78 6.65 -7.78
N GLY A 135 21.90 5.33 -7.90
CA GLY A 135 23.17 4.63 -8.15
C GLY A 135 23.61 4.66 -9.61
N GLY A 136 22.72 4.97 -10.56
CA GLY A 136 23.05 5.11 -11.98
C GLY A 136 23.61 3.82 -12.61
N ILE A 137 23.24 2.64 -12.09
CA ILE A 137 23.74 1.35 -12.54
C ILE A 137 23.41 1.13 -14.02
N LYS A 138 24.37 0.57 -14.75
CA LYS A 138 24.27 0.26 -16.19
C LYS A 138 24.60 -1.21 -16.46
N PRO A 139 24.16 -1.76 -17.58
CA PRO A 139 24.58 -3.11 -18.00
C PRO A 139 26.10 -3.26 -17.97
N GLY A 140 26.57 -4.36 -17.33
CA GLY A 140 27.99 -4.63 -17.15
C GLY A 140 28.61 -4.11 -15.86
N ASN A 141 27.88 -3.34 -15.04
CA ASN A 141 28.34 -2.99 -13.71
C ASN A 141 28.21 -4.19 -12.75
N THR A 142 29.06 -4.22 -11.74
CA THR A 142 28.99 -5.15 -10.61
C THR A 142 28.37 -4.41 -9.42
N LEU A 143 27.46 -5.08 -8.69
CA LEU A 143 26.85 -4.62 -7.45
C LEU A 143 27.65 -5.12 -6.26
#